data_9b1eb64bc2c64dbef072e59d4990277a
#
_entry.id   9b1eb64bc2c64dbef072e59d4990277a
#
_cell.length_a   1.000
_cell.length_b   1.000
_cell.length_c   1.000
_cell.angle_alpha   90.00
_cell.angle_beta   90.00
_cell.angle_gamma   90.00
#
_symmetry.space_group_name_H-M   'P 1'
#
loop_
_entity.id
_entity.type
_entity.pdbx_description
1 polymer ?
#
loop_
_entity_poly.entity_id
_entity_poly.type
_entity_poly.pdbx_seq_one_letter_code
_entity_poly.pdbx_strand_id
1 'polypeptide(L)'
;VRSPGVYYSVSRDKAGKELFASTVIPNRGAWLEYETDSNDIFYVRIDKNRKLPVTTFIRALGLTSNENIESVFGEEPLLRKTMEKDTTKNTEEALLEVYRKLRPGEPPTVESAQSHLNALFFDPRRYDLSRVGRYKYNKKLSVSHRIVGQTLSRPVADPLTGELLGEEGQ
;
A
#
# COMPACT_ATOMS: atom_id res chain seq x y z
N VAL A 1 11.96 -9.21 -19.19
CA VAL A 1 11.10 -8.03 -18.99
C VAL A 1 9.73 -8.51 -18.55
N ARG A 2 9.19 -7.99 -17.43
CA ARG A 2 7.83 -8.28 -16.97
C ARG A 2 6.89 -7.15 -17.42
N SER A 3 5.65 -7.52 -17.78
CA SER A 3 4.65 -6.52 -18.13
C SER A 3 4.21 -5.72 -16.88
N PRO A 4 3.76 -4.47 -17.04
CA PRO A 4 3.19 -3.70 -15.94
C PRO A 4 2.03 -4.42 -15.25
N GLY A 5 1.85 -4.17 -13.98
CA GLY A 5 0.80 -4.75 -13.17
C GLY A 5 1.23 -5.09 -11.75
N VAL A 6 0.43 -5.87 -11.05
CA VAL A 6 0.72 -6.33 -9.70
C VAL A 6 0.89 -7.86 -9.69
N TYR A 7 1.95 -8.31 -9.04
CA TYR A 7 2.31 -9.73 -8.91
C TYR A 7 2.30 -10.11 -7.44
N TYR A 8 1.76 -11.28 -7.14
CA TYR A 8 1.74 -11.85 -5.79
C TYR A 8 2.53 -13.16 -5.78
N SER A 9 3.24 -13.40 -4.71
CA SER A 9 3.93 -14.65 -4.46
C SER A 9 3.83 -15.03 -2.98
N VAL A 10 3.84 -16.33 -2.73
CA VAL A 10 3.92 -16.91 -1.40
C VAL A 10 5.17 -17.78 -1.36
N SER A 11 5.95 -17.63 -0.32
CA SER A 11 7.11 -18.48 -0.02
C SER A 11 7.01 -19.00 1.40
N ARG A 12 7.85 -19.98 1.76
CA ARG A 12 7.94 -20.48 3.13
C ARG A 12 9.33 -20.23 3.68
N ASP A 13 9.40 -19.82 4.93
CA ASP A 13 10.66 -19.70 5.63
C ASP A 13 11.19 -21.08 6.07
N LYS A 14 12.35 -21.09 6.72
CA LYS A 14 12.97 -22.33 7.23
C LYS A 14 12.12 -23.06 8.28
N ALA A 15 11.23 -22.35 8.95
CA ALA A 15 10.30 -22.88 9.95
C ALA A 15 8.96 -23.35 9.35
N GLY A 16 8.79 -23.22 8.02
CA GLY A 16 7.57 -23.60 7.32
C GLY A 16 6.46 -22.52 7.33
N LYS A 17 6.71 -21.34 7.92
CA LYS A 17 5.78 -20.23 7.94
C LYS A 17 5.64 -19.60 6.57
N GLU A 18 4.42 -19.33 6.16
CA GLU A 18 4.14 -18.65 4.89
C GLU A 18 4.52 -17.17 4.96
N LEU A 19 5.26 -16.73 3.97
CA LEU A 19 5.67 -15.35 3.75
C LEU A 19 5.04 -14.84 2.45
N PHE A 20 4.42 -13.70 2.53
CA PHE A 20 3.71 -13.07 1.41
C PHE A 20 4.56 -11.96 0.81
N ALA A 21 4.56 -11.89 -0.50
CA ALA A 21 5.20 -10.80 -1.22
C ALA A 21 4.33 -10.32 -2.39
N SER A 22 4.43 -9.04 -2.67
CA SER A 22 3.75 -8.44 -3.80
C SER A 22 4.66 -7.40 -4.45
N THR A 23 4.62 -7.34 -5.78
CA THR A 23 5.39 -6.37 -6.54
C THR A 23 4.47 -5.60 -7.47
N VAL A 24 4.45 -4.28 -7.33
CA VAL A 24 3.77 -3.37 -8.26
C VAL A 24 4.80 -2.88 -9.27
N ILE A 25 4.58 -3.24 -10.53
CA ILE A 25 5.45 -2.85 -11.65
C ILE A 25 4.71 -1.83 -12.50
N PRO A 26 5.13 -0.56 -12.51
CA PRO A 26 4.62 0.44 -13.44
C PRO A 26 5.20 0.22 -14.85
N ASN A 27 4.57 0.80 -15.85
CA ASN A 27 5.16 0.92 -17.19
C ASN A 27 6.39 1.82 -17.16
N ARG A 28 6.31 2.89 -16.38
CA ARG A 28 7.39 3.85 -16.15
C ARG A 28 7.33 4.33 -14.71
N GLY A 29 8.46 4.35 -14.02
CA GLY A 29 8.60 4.83 -12.65
C GLY A 29 9.14 3.79 -11.68
N ALA A 30 9.13 4.12 -10.41
CA ALA A 30 9.65 3.29 -9.32
C ALA A 30 8.77 2.06 -9.05
N TRP A 31 9.41 0.91 -8.82
CA TRP A 31 8.72 -0.29 -8.37
C TRP A 31 8.40 -0.19 -6.89
N LEU A 32 7.27 -0.79 -6.50
CA LEU A 32 6.92 -1.04 -5.11
C LEU A 32 6.96 -2.54 -4.85
N GLU A 33 7.80 -2.95 -3.91
CA GLU A 33 7.92 -4.34 -3.50
C GLU A 33 7.48 -4.46 -2.04
N TYR A 34 6.44 -5.22 -1.80
CA TYR A 34 5.88 -5.48 -0.48
C TYR A 34 6.28 -6.88 -0.03
N GLU A 35 6.68 -7.04 1.23
CA GLU A 35 7.05 -8.32 1.81
C GLU A 35 6.67 -8.41 3.28
N THR A 36 6.25 -9.60 3.73
CA THR A 36 6.16 -9.92 5.16
C THR A 36 7.40 -10.66 5.60
N ASP A 37 7.85 -10.45 6.85
CA ASP A 37 8.95 -11.22 7.42
C ASP A 37 8.45 -12.31 8.39
N SER A 38 9.38 -13.12 8.91
CA SER A 38 9.07 -14.19 9.87
C SER A 38 8.48 -13.67 11.20
N ASN A 39 8.63 -12.39 11.51
CA ASN A 39 8.09 -11.74 12.70
C ASN A 39 6.71 -11.10 12.46
N ASP A 40 6.07 -11.37 11.34
CA ASP A 40 4.80 -10.76 10.93
C ASP A 40 4.86 -9.23 10.74
N ILE A 41 6.02 -8.71 10.41
CA ILE A 41 6.18 -7.30 10.07
C ILE A 41 6.03 -7.13 8.56
N PHE A 42 5.20 -6.19 8.17
CA PHE A 42 4.92 -5.87 6.79
C PHE A 42 5.79 -4.70 6.32
N TYR A 43 6.64 -4.97 5.34
CA TYR A 43 7.60 -4.01 4.79
C TYR A 43 7.24 -3.61 3.37
N VAL A 44 7.69 -2.41 3.00
CA VAL A 44 7.73 -1.94 1.63
C VAL A 44 9.14 -1.52 1.25
N ARG A 45 9.52 -1.79 0.01
CA ARG A 45 10.75 -1.35 -0.63
C ARG A 45 10.39 -0.51 -1.84
N ILE A 46 10.92 0.70 -1.90
CA ILE A 46 10.71 1.63 -3.01
C ILE A 46 11.96 1.63 -3.87
N ASP A 47 11.81 1.26 -5.14
CA ASP A 47 12.87 1.30 -6.16
C ASP A 47 14.19 0.63 -5.72
N LYS A 48 14.09 -0.60 -5.17
CA LYS A 48 15.23 -1.41 -4.67
C LYS A 48 16.00 -0.79 -3.49
N ASN A 49 15.52 0.27 -2.90
CA ASN A 49 16.10 0.85 -1.69
C ASN A 49 15.88 -0.04 -0.46
N ARG A 50 16.44 0.36 0.67
CA ARG A 50 16.25 -0.36 1.94
C ARG A 50 14.78 -0.42 2.32
N LYS A 51 14.35 -1.57 2.81
CA LYS A 51 12.97 -1.77 3.27
C LYS A 51 12.65 -0.90 4.48
N LEU A 52 11.40 -0.47 4.54
CA LEU A 52 10.81 0.29 5.65
C LEU A 52 9.45 -0.32 6.02
N PRO A 53 8.97 -0.12 7.26
CA PRO A 53 7.63 -0.56 7.63
C PRO A 53 6.58 0.03 6.69
N VAL A 54 5.61 -0.78 6.26
CA VAL A 54 4.57 -0.28 5.33
C VAL A 54 3.75 0.84 5.95
N THR A 55 3.57 0.83 7.27
CA THR A 55 2.85 1.87 8.01
C THR A 55 3.54 3.24 7.91
N THR A 56 4.88 3.28 7.92
CA THR A 56 5.64 4.51 7.64
C THR A 56 5.32 5.06 6.25
N PHE A 57 5.26 4.20 5.25
CA PHE A 57 4.89 4.62 3.90
C PHE A 57 3.44 5.10 3.81
N ILE A 58 2.50 4.39 4.44
CA ILE A 58 1.09 4.78 4.51
C ILE A 58 0.91 6.13 5.19
N ARG A 59 1.62 6.39 6.30
CA ARG A 59 1.61 7.71 6.98
C ARG A 59 2.16 8.81 6.08
N ALA A 60 3.24 8.54 5.36
CA ALA A 60 3.81 9.49 4.40
C ALA A 60 2.84 9.85 3.26
N LEU A 61 1.92 8.94 2.91
CA LEU A 61 0.85 9.18 1.94
C LEU A 61 -0.36 9.93 2.52
N GLY A 62 -0.39 10.21 3.84
CA GLY A 62 -1.39 11.07 4.47
C GLY A 62 -2.28 10.43 5.53
N LEU A 63 -2.22 9.10 5.76
CA LEU A 63 -2.92 8.46 6.88
C LEU A 63 -2.09 8.58 8.15
N THR A 64 -2.27 9.67 8.87
CA THR A 64 -1.39 10.13 9.94
C THR A 64 -1.38 9.23 11.16
N SER A 65 -2.55 8.87 11.70
CA SER A 65 -2.68 8.12 12.95
C SER A 65 -2.93 6.63 12.73
N ASN A 66 -2.76 5.83 13.80
CA ASN A 66 -3.08 4.40 13.77
C ASN A 66 -4.56 4.18 13.49
N GLU A 67 -5.43 4.99 14.10
CA GLU A 67 -6.88 4.93 13.93
C GLU A 67 -7.28 5.22 12.47
N ASN A 68 -6.58 6.16 11.81
CA ASN A 68 -6.80 6.45 10.40
C ASN A 68 -6.40 5.26 9.52
N ILE A 69 -5.29 4.59 9.83
CA ILE A 69 -4.85 3.40 9.11
C ILE A 69 -5.86 2.26 9.32
N GLU A 70 -6.26 2.00 10.57
CA GLU A 70 -7.25 0.96 10.90
C GLU A 70 -8.63 1.25 10.29
N SER A 71 -9.04 2.51 10.18
CA SER A 71 -10.31 2.87 9.54
C SER A 71 -10.36 2.53 8.06
N VAL A 72 -9.21 2.56 7.38
CA VAL A 72 -9.10 2.27 5.93
C VAL A 72 -8.85 0.79 5.66
N PHE A 73 -7.96 0.16 6.42
CA PHE A 73 -7.52 -1.22 6.17
C PHE A 73 -8.19 -2.27 7.08
N GLY A 74 -8.93 -1.84 8.08
CA GLY A 74 -9.49 -2.71 9.11
C GLY A 74 -8.45 -3.11 10.16
N GLU A 75 -8.89 -3.91 11.12
CA GLU A 75 -8.05 -4.44 12.21
C GLU A 75 -7.20 -5.62 11.75
N GLU A 76 -6.24 -5.38 10.87
CA GLU A 76 -5.35 -6.40 10.32
C GLU A 76 -4.18 -6.68 11.28
N PRO A 77 -4.01 -7.92 11.78
CA PRO A 77 -2.95 -8.24 12.76
C PRO A 77 -1.54 -7.91 12.28
N LEU A 78 -1.24 -8.10 10.99
CA LEU A 78 0.06 -7.76 10.42
C LEU A 78 0.33 -6.26 10.45
N LEU A 79 -0.70 -5.43 10.19
CA LEU A 79 -0.57 -3.99 10.28
C LEU A 79 -0.38 -3.53 11.73
N ARG A 80 -1.09 -4.11 12.69
CA ARG A 80 -0.92 -3.79 14.12
C ARG A 80 0.50 -4.06 14.58
N LYS A 81 1.04 -5.25 14.33
CA LYS A 81 2.45 -5.58 14.64
C LYS A 81 3.43 -4.64 13.94
N THR A 82 3.13 -4.24 12.71
CA THR A 82 3.96 -3.31 11.97
C THR A 82 3.92 -1.90 12.58
N MET A 83 2.75 -1.44 13.04
CA MET A 83 2.60 -0.17 13.76
C MET A 83 3.41 -0.13 15.06
N GLU A 84 3.50 -1.24 15.80
CA GLU A 84 4.32 -1.35 17.01
C GLU A 84 5.82 -1.17 16.72
N LYS A 85 6.26 -1.60 15.55
CA LYS A 85 7.65 -1.44 15.08
C LYS A 85 7.92 -0.08 14.45
N ASP A 86 6.90 0.60 13.97
CA ASP A 86 7.02 1.91 13.33
C ASP A 86 7.31 2.98 14.38
N THR A 87 8.43 3.67 14.22
CA THR A 87 8.85 4.75 15.13
C THR A 87 8.21 6.10 14.78
N THR A 88 7.57 6.22 13.62
CA THR A 88 6.93 7.46 13.17
C THR A 88 5.52 7.59 13.74
N LYS A 89 5.14 8.83 14.09
CA LYS A 89 3.86 9.11 14.74
C LYS A 89 2.90 9.93 13.87
N ASN A 90 3.43 10.61 12.88
CA ASN A 90 2.68 11.49 12.01
C ASN A 90 3.25 11.50 10.58
N THR A 91 2.55 12.16 9.68
CA THR A 91 2.92 12.27 8.27
C THR A 91 4.28 12.94 8.05
N GLU A 92 4.63 13.95 8.82
CA GLU A 92 5.89 14.68 8.67
C GLU A 92 7.09 13.80 9.03
N GLU A 93 7.04 13.12 10.17
CA GLU A 93 8.08 12.17 10.58
C GLU A 93 8.23 11.02 9.57
N ALA A 94 7.11 10.52 9.07
CA ALA A 94 7.08 9.46 8.08
C ALA A 94 7.70 9.90 6.74
N LEU A 95 7.39 11.11 6.28
CA LEU A 95 8.01 11.69 5.09
C LEU A 95 9.52 11.80 5.22
N LEU A 96 10.01 12.29 6.35
CA LEU A 96 11.43 12.40 6.63
C LEU A 96 12.13 11.03 6.65
N GLU A 97 11.49 10.02 7.26
CA GLU A 97 12.05 8.67 7.30
C GLU A 97 12.08 8.01 5.91
N VAL A 98 11.03 8.17 5.11
CA VAL A 98 11.00 7.71 3.71
C VAL A 98 12.11 8.39 2.91
N TYR A 99 12.28 9.70 3.06
CA TYR A 99 13.31 10.46 2.35
C TYR A 99 14.72 9.99 2.71
N ARG A 100 15.01 9.74 4.01
CA ARG A 100 16.31 9.21 4.45
C ARG A 100 16.63 7.85 3.82
N LYS A 101 15.61 7.00 3.60
CA LYS A 101 15.79 5.71 2.94
C LYS A 101 16.04 5.84 1.44
N LEU A 102 15.38 6.81 0.78
CA LEU A 102 15.49 7.04 -0.66
C LEU A 102 16.77 7.82 -1.03
N ARG A 103 17.18 8.76 -0.18
CA ARG A 103 18.33 9.64 -0.39
C ARG A 103 19.25 9.70 0.84
N PRO A 104 20.02 8.62 1.09
CA PRO A 104 20.97 8.62 2.19
C PRO A 104 22.02 9.71 2.00
N GLY A 105 22.29 10.48 3.08
CA GLY A 105 23.33 11.52 3.08
C GLY A 105 22.82 12.93 2.76
N GLU A 106 21.58 13.09 2.30
CA GLU A 106 20.97 14.42 2.15
C GLU A 106 20.21 14.80 3.44
N PRO A 107 20.34 16.04 3.93
CA PRO A 107 19.55 16.51 5.08
C PRO A 107 18.08 16.55 4.70
N PRO A 108 17.18 15.82 5.41
CA PRO A 108 15.78 15.77 5.07
C PRO A 108 15.05 17.02 5.54
N THR A 109 14.21 17.59 4.65
CA THR A 109 13.17 18.56 5.02
C THR A 109 11.82 18.03 4.60
N VAL A 110 10.76 18.44 5.28
CA VAL A 110 9.39 17.97 4.96
C VAL A 110 9.01 18.35 3.52
N GLU A 111 9.34 19.55 3.09
CA GLU A 111 9.06 20.02 1.73
C GLU A 111 9.79 19.21 0.66
N SER A 112 11.09 18.97 0.86
CA SER A 112 11.88 18.13 -0.06
C SER A 112 11.37 16.70 -0.12
N ALA A 113 11.01 16.14 1.02
CA ALA A 113 10.46 14.78 1.11
C ALA A 113 9.11 14.67 0.40
N GLN A 114 8.21 15.62 0.63
CA GLN A 114 6.91 15.68 -0.03
C GLN A 114 7.04 15.84 -1.55
N SER A 115 7.90 16.77 -1.98
CA SER A 115 8.17 17.02 -3.40
C SER A 115 8.75 15.77 -4.08
N HIS A 116 9.68 15.07 -3.40
CA HIS A 116 10.29 13.86 -3.92
C HIS A 116 9.28 12.71 -4.04
N LEU A 117 8.44 12.49 -3.03
CA LEU A 117 7.39 11.48 -3.05
C LEU A 117 6.36 11.75 -4.15
N ASN A 118 5.94 13.01 -4.30
CA ASN A 118 5.04 13.45 -5.36
C ASN A 118 5.64 13.19 -6.75
N ALA A 119 6.92 13.50 -6.94
CA ALA A 119 7.61 13.24 -8.19
C ALA A 119 7.72 11.75 -8.53
N LEU A 120 7.86 10.88 -7.51
CA LEU A 120 7.97 9.43 -7.72
C LEU A 120 6.66 8.78 -8.14
N PHE A 121 5.52 9.18 -7.56
CA PHE A 121 4.26 8.42 -7.69
C PHE A 121 3.08 9.22 -8.25
N PHE A 122 3.13 10.54 -8.21
CA PHE A 122 1.99 11.40 -8.55
C PHE A 122 2.24 12.34 -9.74
N ASP A 123 3.47 12.39 -10.28
CA ASP A 123 3.74 13.09 -11.53
C ASP A 123 3.44 12.15 -12.73
N PRO A 124 2.40 12.43 -13.53
CA PRO A 124 2.01 11.56 -14.65
C PRO A 124 3.07 11.47 -15.76
N ARG A 125 4.02 12.39 -15.78
CA ARG A 125 5.15 12.37 -16.74
C ARG A 125 6.23 11.37 -16.30
N ARG A 126 6.29 11.02 -15.03
CA ARG A 126 7.32 10.15 -14.44
C ARG A 126 6.78 8.79 -14.03
N TYR A 127 5.52 8.71 -13.65
CA TYR A 127 4.89 7.46 -13.19
C TYR A 127 3.67 7.13 -14.04
N ASP A 128 3.68 5.95 -14.65
CA ASP A 128 2.59 5.45 -15.48
C ASP A 128 2.40 3.94 -15.31
N LEU A 129 1.19 3.52 -15.01
CA LEU A 129 0.80 2.11 -14.92
C LEU A 129 0.45 1.48 -16.26
N SER A 130 0.28 2.29 -17.31
CA SER A 130 -0.27 1.92 -18.61
C SER A 130 -1.68 1.31 -18.56
N ARG A 131 -2.32 1.07 -19.71
CA ARG A 131 -3.64 0.41 -19.77
C ARG A 131 -3.58 -1.04 -19.30
N VAL A 132 -2.54 -1.77 -19.70
CA VAL A 132 -2.35 -3.18 -19.32
C VAL A 132 -2.09 -3.32 -17.82
N GLY A 133 -1.26 -2.44 -17.24
CA GLY A 133 -0.98 -2.43 -15.81
C GLY A 133 -2.22 -2.11 -14.99
N ARG A 134 -3.01 -1.10 -15.39
CA ARG A 134 -4.29 -0.74 -14.74
C ARG A 134 -5.30 -1.88 -14.82
N TYR A 135 -5.43 -2.53 -15.96
CA TYR A 135 -6.30 -3.71 -16.10
C TYR A 135 -5.90 -4.83 -15.16
N LYS A 136 -4.62 -5.19 -15.10
CA LYS A 136 -4.12 -6.24 -14.19
C LYS A 136 -4.29 -5.87 -12.73
N TYR A 137 -4.07 -4.62 -12.38
CA TYR A 137 -4.28 -4.10 -11.03
C TYR A 137 -5.76 -4.23 -10.65
N ASN A 138 -6.65 -3.69 -11.47
CA ASN A 138 -8.09 -3.74 -11.25
C ASN A 138 -8.60 -5.18 -11.16
N LYS A 139 -8.16 -6.07 -12.06
CA LYS A 139 -8.56 -7.48 -12.04
C LYS A 139 -8.24 -8.16 -10.71
N LYS A 140 -7.10 -7.84 -10.08
CA LYS A 140 -6.69 -8.44 -8.82
C LYS A 140 -7.28 -7.77 -7.59
N LEU A 141 -7.52 -6.47 -7.67
CA LEU A 141 -8.03 -5.66 -6.56
C LEU A 141 -9.49 -5.22 -6.75
N SER A 142 -10.17 -5.78 -7.75
CA SER A 142 -11.58 -5.45 -8.04
C SER A 142 -12.46 -5.70 -6.83
N VAL A 143 -13.30 -4.73 -6.53
CA VAL A 143 -14.25 -4.80 -5.42
C VAL A 143 -15.19 -5.98 -5.60
N SER A 144 -15.64 -6.27 -6.83
CA SER A 144 -16.55 -7.38 -7.13
C SER A 144 -16.05 -8.74 -6.64
N HIS A 145 -14.73 -9.00 -6.74
CA HIS A 145 -14.15 -10.24 -6.23
C HIS A 145 -13.96 -10.26 -4.71
N ARG A 146 -13.90 -9.09 -4.09
CA ARG A 146 -13.63 -8.95 -2.65
C ARG A 146 -14.90 -8.94 -1.80
N ILE A 147 -16.03 -8.58 -2.38
CA ILE A 147 -17.32 -8.56 -1.68
C ILE A 147 -18.05 -9.88 -1.69
N VAL A 148 -17.69 -10.79 -2.60
CA VAL A 148 -18.33 -12.11 -2.65
C VAL A 148 -18.07 -12.87 -1.33
N GLY A 149 -19.14 -13.28 -0.68
CA GLY A 149 -19.10 -13.95 0.63
C GLY A 149 -18.93 -13.01 1.83
N GLN A 150 -18.93 -11.70 1.61
CA GLN A 150 -18.95 -10.69 2.69
C GLN A 150 -20.39 -10.25 2.97
N THR A 151 -20.65 -9.86 4.19
CA THR A 151 -21.94 -9.34 4.61
C THR A 151 -21.98 -7.81 4.51
N LEU A 152 -23.03 -7.26 3.94
CA LEU A 152 -23.21 -5.82 3.82
C LEU A 152 -23.44 -5.17 5.20
N SER A 153 -22.61 -4.20 5.56
CA SER A 153 -22.74 -3.42 6.80
C SER A 153 -23.75 -2.27 6.70
N ARG A 154 -24.20 -1.96 5.48
CA ARG A 154 -25.19 -0.92 5.19
C ARG A 154 -25.92 -1.26 3.90
N PRO A 155 -27.16 -0.79 3.72
CA PRO A 155 -27.85 -0.95 2.44
C PRO A 155 -27.09 -0.22 1.32
N VAL A 156 -27.07 -0.83 0.15
CA VAL A 156 -26.42 -0.29 -1.05
C VAL A 156 -27.52 0.05 -2.06
N ALA A 157 -27.56 1.31 -2.48
CA ALA A 157 -28.47 1.80 -3.50
C ALA A 157 -27.73 2.32 -4.73
N ASP A 158 -28.35 2.24 -5.89
CA ASP A 158 -27.85 2.86 -7.11
C ASP A 158 -27.87 4.40 -6.93
N PRO A 159 -26.73 5.09 -7.08
CA PRO A 159 -26.66 6.54 -6.86
C PRO A 159 -27.42 7.37 -7.88
N LEU A 160 -27.81 6.79 -9.03
CA LEU A 160 -28.55 7.48 -10.09
C LEU A 160 -30.05 7.28 -9.99
N THR A 161 -30.48 6.06 -9.65
CA THR A 161 -31.90 5.69 -9.62
C THR A 161 -32.48 5.67 -8.21
N GLY A 162 -31.62 5.54 -7.19
CA GLY A 162 -32.04 5.31 -5.80
C GLY A 162 -32.55 3.88 -5.54
N GLU A 163 -32.50 3.00 -6.54
CA GLU A 163 -32.93 1.61 -6.39
C GLU A 163 -32.03 0.86 -5.39
N LEU A 164 -32.65 0.12 -4.47
CA LEU A 164 -31.96 -0.67 -3.48
C LEU A 164 -31.37 -1.93 -4.15
N LEU A 165 -30.02 -2.04 -4.19
CA LEU A 165 -29.29 -3.14 -4.78
C LEU A 165 -28.98 -4.26 -3.78
N GLY A 166 -28.99 -3.96 -2.49
CA GLY A 166 -28.73 -4.92 -1.42
C GLY A 166 -29.07 -4.32 -0.05
N GLU A 167 -29.56 -5.15 0.85
CA GLU A 167 -29.91 -4.77 2.22
C GLU A 167 -28.76 -5.04 3.19
N GLU A 168 -28.79 -4.35 4.34
CA GLU A 168 -27.88 -4.64 5.44
C GLU A 168 -28.01 -6.10 5.89
N GLY A 169 -26.90 -6.80 6.11
CA GLY A 169 -26.89 -8.18 6.54
C GLY A 169 -26.95 -9.23 5.42
N GLN A 170 -27.09 -8.82 4.17
CA GLN A 170 -27.04 -9.72 3.02
C GLN A 170 -25.61 -10.04 2.60
#